data_30666cb91ec27c39fe3974e019f4b7c9
#
_entry.id   30666cb91ec27c39fe3974e019f4b7c9
#
_cell.length_a   1.000
_cell.length_b   1.000
_cell.length_c   1.000
_cell.angle_alpha   90.00
_cell.angle_beta   90.00
_cell.angle_gamma   90.00
#
_symmetry.space_group_name_H-M   'P 1'
#
loop_
_entity.id
_entity.type
_entity.pdbx_description
1 polymer ?
#
loop_
_entity_poly.entity_id
_entity_poly.type
_entity_poly.pdbx_seq_one_letter_code
_entity_poly.pdbx_strand_id
1 'polypeptide(L)'
;MANASYPTGVENHGGSLRIWFLYKGKRVRENLGVPDTAKNRKIAGELRSSVCFAIRMGNFNYAEKFPNSPNLARFGQDRKEVTVLELTERWSELKRMEISSNTMSRYESIIKNMLPLIGENKMVSAVTTEDLLYVRKELLTGFHVMKKDHRTQVKGRKSSTVNNYMMLMAEIFQFAADNGYAKENPFSGINRLRKAKDEPDPLTTDEFIRFIQACGHQQMRNLWTVAVYTGMRHGELCGLAWEDIDLTAGTITVKRNLTQTYEFTLPKTEAGTDRVIYLIQPAIDALRNQAQLTRLGRQFEVEVKLREYGQSVIQPCTFVFSPQCVKRGPRTGYHYAVNSINKIWAPIIKRAGIRYRNAYQSRHTYACWSLSAGANPNFIATQMGHTDAQMVYKVYGKWMSEKSADQVSLLNQTLSRFAPSLPQSMVIAQ
;
A
#
# COMPACT_ATOMS: atom_id res chain seq x y z
N MET A 1 -61.55 48.17 1.67
CA MET A 1 -60.79 46.95 1.91
C MET A 1 -59.75 47.31 2.95
N ALA A 2 -59.80 46.70 4.14
CA ALA A 2 -58.85 46.97 5.20
C ALA A 2 -57.45 46.48 4.74
N ASN A 3 -56.43 47.35 4.80
CA ASN A 3 -55.07 47.04 4.49
C ASN A 3 -54.63 45.95 5.44
N ALA A 4 -54.41 44.70 4.94
CA ALA A 4 -54.04 43.60 5.70
C ALA A 4 -52.59 43.80 6.28
N SER A 5 -52.48 43.99 7.58
CA SER A 5 -51.18 44.16 8.27
C SER A 5 -50.42 42.86 8.28
N TYR A 6 -49.19 42.83 7.71
CA TYR A 6 -48.28 41.70 7.73
C TYR A 6 -47.22 41.88 8.82
N PRO A 7 -46.87 40.83 9.59
CA PRO A 7 -45.71 40.88 10.46
C PRO A 7 -44.42 41.19 9.69
N THR A 8 -43.44 41.79 10.34
CA THR A 8 -42.15 42.13 9.73
C THR A 8 -41.54 40.95 9.00
N GLY A 9 -41.28 41.10 7.67
CA GLY A 9 -40.65 40.09 6.84
C GLY A 9 -41.54 38.92 6.44
N VAL A 10 -42.86 39.08 6.58
CA VAL A 10 -43.88 38.18 6.02
C VAL A 10 -44.54 38.91 4.85
N GLU A 11 -44.73 38.25 3.73
CA GLU A 11 -45.34 38.81 2.53
C GLU A 11 -46.23 37.79 1.82
N ASN A 12 -47.25 38.26 1.13
CA ASN A 12 -48.05 37.43 0.22
C ASN A 12 -47.33 37.27 -1.11
N HIS A 13 -47.31 36.05 -1.62
CA HIS A 13 -46.79 35.75 -2.95
C HIS A 13 -47.67 34.74 -3.66
N GLY A 14 -48.45 35.20 -4.61
CA GLY A 14 -49.35 34.35 -5.38
C GLY A 14 -50.43 33.62 -4.54
N GLY A 15 -50.96 34.25 -3.50
CA GLY A 15 -51.97 33.67 -2.62
C GLY A 15 -51.42 32.81 -1.46
N SER A 16 -50.12 32.56 -1.40
CA SER A 16 -49.47 31.88 -0.29
C SER A 16 -48.51 32.81 0.46
N LEU A 17 -48.23 32.50 1.73
CA LEU A 17 -47.33 33.27 2.56
C LEU A 17 -45.88 32.91 2.30
N ARG A 18 -45.05 33.94 2.27
CA ARG A 18 -43.61 33.85 2.13
C ARG A 18 -42.94 34.65 3.25
N ILE A 19 -41.86 34.11 3.83
CA ILE A 19 -41.03 34.85 4.78
C ILE A 19 -39.70 35.22 4.13
N TRP A 20 -39.10 36.32 4.60
CA TRP A 20 -37.73 36.66 4.23
C TRP A 20 -36.89 37.00 5.46
N PHE A 21 -35.61 36.66 5.38
CA PHE A 21 -34.61 36.91 6.43
C PHE A 21 -33.22 37.08 5.79
N LEU A 22 -32.27 37.62 6.56
CA LEU A 22 -30.88 37.72 6.13
C LEU A 22 -30.12 36.47 6.61
N TYR A 23 -29.48 35.78 5.68
CA TYR A 23 -28.65 34.63 5.98
C TYR A 23 -27.37 34.68 5.13
N LYS A 24 -26.18 34.53 5.78
CA LYS A 24 -24.87 34.67 5.11
C LYS A 24 -24.75 35.92 4.25
N GLY A 25 -25.21 37.06 4.78
CA GLY A 25 -25.18 38.39 4.12
C GLY A 25 -26.16 38.60 2.96
N LYS A 26 -27.04 37.64 2.68
CA LYS A 26 -28.00 37.70 1.57
C LYS A 26 -29.42 37.64 2.07
N ARG A 27 -30.35 38.36 1.38
CA ARG A 27 -31.78 38.24 1.63
C ARG A 27 -32.29 36.94 1.03
N VAL A 28 -32.77 36.05 1.88
CA VAL A 28 -33.37 34.76 1.53
C VAL A 28 -34.89 34.87 1.65
N ARG A 29 -35.60 34.26 0.72
CA ARG A 29 -37.06 34.20 0.71
C ARG A 29 -37.48 32.74 0.64
N GLU A 30 -38.36 32.33 1.59
CA GLU A 30 -38.90 30.97 1.66
C GLU A 30 -40.43 31.01 1.56
N ASN A 31 -40.95 30.25 0.60
CA ASN A 31 -42.40 30.07 0.46
C ASN A 31 -42.85 29.00 1.47
N LEU A 32 -43.85 29.32 2.28
CA LEU A 32 -44.37 28.43 3.31
C LEU A 32 -45.43 27.47 2.81
N GLY A 33 -45.92 27.65 1.57
CA GLY A 33 -46.97 26.81 0.98
C GLY A 33 -48.35 26.91 1.68
N VAL A 34 -48.53 27.90 2.57
CA VAL A 34 -49.79 28.06 3.32
C VAL A 34 -50.56 29.29 2.79
N PRO A 35 -51.91 29.23 2.75
CA PRO A 35 -52.74 30.32 2.27
C PRO A 35 -52.65 31.54 3.18
N ASP A 36 -52.88 32.73 2.61
CA ASP A 36 -52.82 34.00 3.31
C ASP A 36 -54.07 34.20 4.16
N THR A 37 -54.01 33.81 5.43
CA THR A 37 -55.03 34.04 6.45
C THR A 37 -54.42 34.78 7.65
N ALA A 38 -55.25 35.48 8.44
CA ALA A 38 -54.80 36.20 9.63
C ALA A 38 -54.06 35.29 10.63
N LYS A 39 -54.54 34.05 10.79
CA LYS A 39 -53.88 33.00 11.63
C LYS A 39 -52.52 32.63 11.08
N ASN A 40 -52.43 32.35 9.77
CA ASN A 40 -51.20 31.93 9.13
C ASN A 40 -50.16 33.05 9.08
N ARG A 41 -50.55 34.31 8.95
CA ARG A 41 -49.65 35.50 9.04
C ARG A 41 -48.96 35.58 10.40
N LYS A 42 -49.69 35.33 11.51
CA LYS A 42 -49.13 35.29 12.85
C LYS A 42 -48.08 34.18 12.99
N ILE A 43 -48.42 32.95 12.59
CA ILE A 43 -47.52 31.80 12.61
C ILE A 43 -46.26 32.02 11.76
N ALA A 44 -46.41 32.60 10.56
CA ALA A 44 -45.29 32.95 9.69
C ALA A 44 -44.36 34.00 10.34
N GLY A 45 -44.91 34.97 11.07
CA GLY A 45 -44.12 35.93 11.84
C GLY A 45 -43.33 35.31 12.98
N GLU A 46 -43.95 34.39 13.71
CA GLU A 46 -43.30 33.63 14.78
C GLU A 46 -42.15 32.71 14.23
N LEU A 47 -42.42 32.00 13.12
CA LEU A 47 -41.43 31.21 12.45
C LEU A 47 -40.21 32.05 12.00
N ARG A 48 -40.47 33.19 11.35
CA ARG A 48 -39.41 34.12 10.95
C ARG A 48 -38.60 34.62 12.15
N SER A 49 -39.23 34.94 13.25
CA SER A 49 -38.55 35.40 14.47
C SER A 49 -37.64 34.30 15.04
N SER A 50 -38.13 33.06 15.08
CA SER A 50 -37.36 31.88 15.48
C SER A 50 -36.15 31.68 14.55
N VAL A 51 -36.32 31.76 13.25
CA VAL A 51 -35.22 31.65 12.25
C VAL A 51 -34.20 32.77 12.48
N CYS A 52 -34.62 34.02 12.61
CA CYS A 52 -33.70 35.13 12.85
C CYS A 52 -32.95 35.02 14.20
N PHE A 53 -33.61 34.47 15.21
CA PHE A 53 -32.98 34.21 16.51
C PHE A 53 -31.94 33.11 16.37
N ALA A 54 -32.25 31.96 15.76
CA ALA A 54 -31.33 30.87 15.53
C ALA A 54 -30.08 31.29 14.71
N ILE A 55 -30.28 32.16 13.71
CA ILE A 55 -29.19 32.76 12.92
C ILE A 55 -28.26 33.60 13.81
N ARG A 56 -28.82 34.44 14.67
CA ARG A 56 -28.02 35.27 15.60
C ARG A 56 -27.26 34.47 16.62
N MET A 57 -27.82 33.34 17.08
CA MET A 57 -27.18 32.42 18.02
C MET A 57 -26.19 31.46 17.36
N GLY A 58 -26.05 31.46 16.01
CA GLY A 58 -25.12 30.60 15.29
C GLY A 58 -25.55 29.14 15.19
N ASN A 59 -26.77 28.77 15.60
CA ASN A 59 -27.25 27.37 15.59
C ASN A 59 -28.38 27.14 14.54
N PHE A 60 -28.46 27.97 13.52
CA PHE A 60 -29.46 27.86 12.46
C PHE A 60 -29.04 26.83 11.42
N ASN A 61 -29.76 25.70 11.32
CA ASN A 61 -29.60 24.70 10.28
C ASN A 61 -30.69 24.92 9.19
N TYR A 62 -30.24 25.33 8.00
CA TYR A 62 -31.14 25.66 6.90
C TYR A 62 -31.89 24.43 6.37
N ALA A 63 -31.18 23.30 6.22
CA ALA A 63 -31.75 22.07 5.67
C ALA A 63 -32.80 21.46 6.61
N GLU A 64 -32.60 21.58 7.91
CA GLU A 64 -33.54 21.11 8.92
C GLU A 64 -34.81 21.96 8.95
N LYS A 65 -34.66 23.30 8.82
CA LYS A 65 -35.80 24.26 8.87
C LYS A 65 -36.59 24.31 7.57
N PHE A 66 -35.94 24.16 6.43
CA PHE A 66 -36.52 24.25 5.09
C PHE A 66 -36.12 23.07 4.18
N PRO A 67 -36.52 21.81 4.52
CA PRO A 67 -36.05 20.60 3.83
C PRO A 67 -36.46 20.52 2.36
N ASN A 68 -37.52 21.24 1.95
CA ASN A 68 -38.06 21.29 0.58
C ASN A 68 -37.71 22.58 -0.17
N SER A 69 -36.83 23.40 0.34
CA SER A 69 -36.52 24.70 -0.26
C SER A 69 -35.67 24.52 -1.54
N PRO A 70 -35.99 25.26 -2.63
CA PRO A 70 -35.11 25.34 -3.79
C PRO A 70 -33.75 26.00 -3.47
N ASN A 71 -33.66 26.72 -2.34
CA ASN A 71 -32.42 27.32 -1.88
C ASN A 71 -31.51 26.35 -1.10
N LEU A 72 -31.90 25.07 -0.91
CA LEU A 72 -31.07 24.05 -0.24
C LEU A 72 -29.71 23.90 -0.90
N ALA A 73 -29.64 23.88 -2.23
CA ALA A 73 -28.38 23.81 -2.94
C ALA A 73 -27.40 24.96 -2.60
N ARG A 74 -27.95 26.11 -2.17
CA ARG A 74 -27.19 27.33 -1.87
C ARG A 74 -26.90 27.52 -0.38
N PHE A 75 -27.81 27.09 0.50
CA PHE A 75 -27.77 27.38 1.93
C PHE A 75 -27.92 26.17 2.84
N GLY A 76 -28.36 25.02 2.31
CA GLY A 76 -28.69 23.83 3.10
C GLY A 76 -27.49 22.98 3.50
N GLN A 77 -26.32 23.27 2.97
CA GLN A 77 -25.10 22.62 3.39
C GLN A 77 -24.35 23.51 4.38
N ASP A 78 -24.64 23.35 5.65
CA ASP A 78 -23.68 23.72 6.68
C ASP A 78 -22.57 22.68 6.60
N ARG A 79 -21.49 23.03 5.90
CA ARG A 79 -20.28 22.22 5.87
C ARG A 79 -19.82 22.10 7.30
N LYS A 80 -19.68 20.88 7.76
CA LYS A 80 -18.98 20.60 9.01
C LYS A 80 -17.55 21.09 8.83
N GLU A 81 -17.23 22.27 9.34
CA GLU A 81 -15.88 22.78 9.28
C GLU A 81 -14.99 21.92 10.17
N VAL A 82 -13.97 21.34 9.58
CA VAL A 82 -12.93 20.57 10.26
C VAL A 82 -11.56 20.99 9.75
N THR A 83 -10.56 20.95 10.60
CA THR A 83 -9.17 21.18 10.21
C THR A 83 -8.61 19.97 9.44
N VAL A 84 -7.52 20.17 8.72
CA VAL A 84 -6.82 19.07 8.03
C VAL A 84 -6.34 18.03 9.04
N LEU A 85 -5.89 18.45 10.23
CA LEU A 85 -5.51 17.55 11.31
C LEU A 85 -6.70 16.67 11.75
N GLU A 86 -7.81 17.28 12.13
CA GLU A 86 -9.03 16.54 12.56
C GLU A 86 -9.55 15.60 11.47
N LEU A 87 -9.50 16.00 10.21
CA LEU A 87 -9.87 15.13 9.09
C LEU A 87 -8.99 13.89 9.03
N THR A 88 -7.66 14.06 9.12
CA THR A 88 -6.72 12.94 9.04
C THR A 88 -6.83 12.01 10.23
N GLU A 89 -7.13 12.51 11.41
CA GLU A 89 -7.38 11.71 12.62
C GLU A 89 -8.63 10.84 12.46
N ARG A 90 -9.77 11.44 12.07
CA ARG A 90 -11.05 10.73 11.84
C ARG A 90 -10.91 9.66 10.77
N TRP A 91 -10.29 10.01 9.64
CA TRP A 91 -10.03 9.04 8.56
C TRP A 91 -9.13 7.90 9.04
N SER A 92 -8.06 8.20 9.78
CA SER A 92 -7.12 7.21 10.29
C SER A 92 -7.75 6.24 11.28
N GLU A 93 -8.64 6.72 12.15
CA GLU A 93 -9.37 5.88 13.11
C GLU A 93 -10.23 4.82 12.39
N LEU A 94 -11.00 5.25 11.40
CA LEU A 94 -11.84 4.34 10.61
C LEU A 94 -11.00 3.38 9.78
N LYS A 95 -9.94 3.89 9.14
CA LYS A 95 -9.08 3.11 8.24
C LYS A 95 -8.28 2.01 8.93
N ARG A 96 -8.00 2.14 10.23
CA ARG A 96 -7.30 1.11 11.04
C ARG A 96 -8.03 -0.23 11.07
N MET A 97 -9.35 -0.24 10.90
CA MET A 97 -10.14 -1.49 10.87
C MET A 97 -10.05 -2.20 9.51
N GLU A 98 -9.68 -1.50 8.45
CA GLU A 98 -9.67 -2.02 7.09
C GLU A 98 -8.30 -2.52 6.62
N ILE A 99 -7.23 -2.00 7.21
CA ILE A 99 -5.87 -2.25 6.71
C ILE A 99 -4.93 -2.81 7.79
N SER A 100 -3.87 -3.48 7.33
CA SER A 100 -2.86 -4.02 8.25
C SER A 100 -2.09 -2.92 8.98
N SER A 101 -1.62 -3.22 10.21
CA SER A 101 -0.80 -2.32 11.06
C SER A 101 0.43 -1.77 10.31
N ASN A 102 1.06 -2.58 9.48
CA ASN A 102 2.22 -2.15 8.66
C ASN A 102 1.82 -1.12 7.60
N THR A 103 0.65 -1.26 6.98
CA THR A 103 0.13 -0.28 6.01
C THR A 103 -0.27 1.00 6.74
N MET A 104 -0.93 0.89 7.89
CA MET A 104 -1.32 2.03 8.72
C MET A 104 -0.11 2.84 9.19
N SER A 105 0.93 2.19 9.70
CA SER A 105 2.19 2.86 10.10
C SER A 105 2.84 3.64 8.94
N ARG A 106 2.77 3.11 7.72
CA ARG A 106 3.22 3.83 6.53
C ARG A 106 2.34 5.04 6.24
N TYR A 107 1.02 4.93 6.37
CA TYR A 107 0.08 6.02 6.16
C TYR A 107 0.27 7.13 7.19
N GLU A 108 0.40 6.79 8.46
CA GLU A 108 0.72 7.73 9.54
C GLU A 108 2.02 8.49 9.27
N SER A 109 3.04 7.80 8.77
CA SER A 109 4.29 8.44 8.36
C SER A 109 4.11 9.43 7.21
N ILE A 110 3.25 9.12 6.24
CA ILE A 110 2.93 10.04 5.13
C ILE A 110 2.16 11.24 5.67
N ILE A 111 1.11 11.03 6.45
CA ILE A 111 0.29 12.09 7.06
C ILE A 111 1.17 13.03 7.87
N LYS A 112 2.02 12.49 8.75
CA LYS A 112 2.97 13.28 9.55
C LYS A 112 3.88 14.19 8.71
N ASN A 113 4.27 13.75 7.51
CA ASN A 113 5.09 14.57 6.61
C ASN A 113 4.28 15.57 5.79
N MET A 114 2.98 15.31 5.56
CA MET A 114 2.11 16.14 4.74
C MET A 114 1.42 17.25 5.53
N LEU A 115 1.05 16.98 6.78
CA LEU A 115 0.35 17.93 7.65
C LEU A 115 1.05 19.30 7.74
N PRO A 116 2.35 19.41 8.04
CA PRO A 116 3.02 20.71 8.11
C PRO A 116 3.05 21.46 6.77
N LEU A 117 3.04 20.73 5.65
CA LEU A 117 3.11 21.32 4.31
C LEU A 117 1.75 21.86 3.84
N ILE A 118 0.65 21.20 4.22
CA ILE A 118 -0.71 21.64 3.87
C ILE A 118 -1.20 22.71 4.87
N GLY A 119 -0.79 22.57 6.14
CA GLY A 119 -1.22 23.37 7.28
C GLY A 119 -2.19 22.58 8.15
N GLU A 120 -1.74 22.17 9.33
CA GLU A 120 -2.50 21.32 10.27
C GLU A 120 -3.82 21.95 10.68
N ASN A 121 -3.81 23.27 10.95
CA ASN A 121 -4.96 24.04 11.40
C ASN A 121 -5.76 24.67 10.24
N LYS A 122 -5.36 24.43 8.99
CA LYS A 122 -6.09 24.93 7.83
C LYS A 122 -7.43 24.21 7.71
N MET A 123 -8.51 24.97 7.48
CA MET A 123 -9.83 24.38 7.24
C MET A 123 -9.81 23.57 5.95
N VAL A 124 -10.37 22.37 5.98
CA VAL A 124 -10.44 21.48 4.81
C VAL A 124 -11.12 22.15 3.63
N SER A 125 -12.16 22.94 3.89
CA SER A 125 -12.89 23.72 2.88
C SER A 125 -12.06 24.83 2.21
N ALA A 126 -10.94 25.24 2.83
CA ALA A 126 -10.06 26.30 2.36
C ALA A 126 -8.81 25.77 1.62
N VAL A 127 -8.64 24.45 1.54
CA VAL A 127 -7.51 23.84 0.80
C VAL A 127 -7.82 23.89 -0.68
N THR A 128 -6.93 24.52 -1.46
CA THR A 128 -7.08 24.67 -2.91
C THR A 128 -6.14 23.73 -3.68
N THR A 129 -6.46 23.47 -4.94
CA THR A 129 -5.56 22.73 -5.85
C THR A 129 -4.19 23.42 -6.00
N GLU A 130 -4.16 24.74 -5.97
CA GLU A 130 -2.93 25.53 -6.04
C GLU A 130 -2.02 25.27 -4.83
N ASP A 131 -2.57 25.26 -3.61
CA ASP A 131 -1.83 24.88 -2.40
C ASP A 131 -1.15 23.51 -2.56
N LEU A 132 -1.90 22.54 -3.09
CA LEU A 132 -1.41 21.18 -3.27
C LEU A 132 -0.32 21.04 -4.35
N LEU A 133 -0.35 21.89 -5.37
CA LEU A 133 0.72 22.00 -6.36
C LEU A 133 2.00 22.57 -5.73
N TYR A 134 1.89 23.56 -4.83
CA TYR A 134 3.01 24.06 -4.04
C TYR A 134 3.56 23.00 -3.09
N VAL A 135 2.69 22.24 -2.38
CA VAL A 135 3.09 21.11 -1.55
C VAL A 135 3.86 20.07 -2.39
N ARG A 136 3.35 19.72 -3.58
CA ARG A 136 4.03 18.81 -4.50
C ARG A 136 5.41 19.32 -4.93
N LYS A 137 5.52 20.62 -5.23
CA LYS A 137 6.80 21.27 -5.54
C LYS A 137 7.77 21.16 -4.36
N GLU A 138 7.31 21.45 -3.15
CA GLU A 138 8.13 21.36 -1.94
C GLU A 138 8.61 19.91 -1.67
N LEU A 139 7.75 18.91 -1.86
CA LEU A 139 8.14 17.50 -1.78
C LEU A 139 9.24 17.12 -2.78
N LEU A 140 9.26 17.73 -3.97
CA LEU A 140 10.22 17.44 -5.03
C LEU A 140 11.54 18.19 -4.85
N THR A 141 11.54 19.39 -4.27
CA THR A 141 12.68 20.30 -4.29
C THR A 141 13.15 20.71 -2.90
N GLY A 142 12.29 20.61 -1.90
CA GLY A 142 12.59 20.98 -0.52
C GLY A 142 13.50 20.00 0.20
N PHE A 143 14.04 20.41 1.31
CA PHE A 143 14.88 19.57 2.16
C PHE A 143 14.02 18.72 3.10
N HIS A 144 14.43 17.48 3.34
CA HIS A 144 13.81 16.61 4.32
C HIS A 144 14.86 15.78 5.07
N VAL A 145 14.53 15.39 6.30
CA VAL A 145 15.43 14.60 7.13
C VAL A 145 15.18 13.12 6.87
N MET A 146 16.23 12.39 6.44
CA MET A 146 16.13 10.96 6.12
C MET A 146 16.28 10.03 7.34
N LYS A 147 16.92 10.50 8.41
CA LYS A 147 17.25 9.68 9.58
C LYS A 147 16.94 10.39 10.89
N LYS A 148 16.72 9.60 11.95
CA LYS A 148 16.45 10.09 13.31
C LYS A 148 17.60 10.91 13.93
N ASP A 149 18.80 10.89 13.38
CA ASP A 149 19.96 11.65 13.87
C ASP A 149 19.95 13.14 13.47
N HIS A 150 18.90 13.58 12.75
CA HIS A 150 18.69 14.96 12.30
C HIS A 150 19.86 15.63 11.57
N ARG A 151 20.91 14.88 11.20
CA ARG A 151 22.15 15.42 10.61
C ARG A 151 22.19 15.32 9.10
N THR A 152 21.38 14.43 8.50
CA THR A 152 21.39 14.21 7.06
C THR A 152 20.14 14.81 6.43
N GLN A 153 20.27 16.00 5.88
CA GLN A 153 19.27 16.61 5.03
C GLN A 153 19.47 16.17 3.58
N VAL A 154 18.39 15.71 2.95
CA VAL A 154 18.37 15.32 1.55
C VAL A 154 17.42 16.22 0.79
N LYS A 155 17.86 16.73 -0.34
CA LYS A 155 17.06 17.59 -1.20
C LYS A 155 16.15 16.75 -2.09
N GLY A 156 14.86 17.04 -2.03
CA GLY A 156 13.84 16.44 -2.86
C GLY A 156 13.53 14.95 -2.55
N ARG A 157 12.37 14.51 -2.93
CA ARG A 157 11.92 13.11 -2.86
C ARG A 157 11.77 12.53 -4.26
N LYS A 158 11.95 11.22 -4.42
CA LYS A 158 11.69 10.53 -5.69
C LYS A 158 10.23 10.71 -6.13
N SER A 159 9.98 10.88 -7.42
CA SER A 159 8.62 11.02 -7.99
C SER A 159 7.66 9.92 -7.54
N SER A 160 8.15 8.67 -7.38
CA SER A 160 7.33 7.57 -6.84
C SER A 160 6.88 7.80 -5.40
N THR A 161 7.74 8.38 -4.55
CA THR A 161 7.40 8.73 -3.16
C THR A 161 6.39 9.88 -3.13
N VAL A 162 6.63 10.93 -3.93
CA VAL A 162 5.71 12.07 -4.05
C VAL A 162 4.33 11.61 -4.54
N ASN A 163 4.28 10.77 -5.57
CA ASN A 163 3.01 10.21 -6.05
C ASN A 163 2.25 9.42 -4.98
N ASN A 164 2.97 8.64 -4.15
CA ASN A 164 2.34 7.91 -3.05
C ASN A 164 1.77 8.85 -1.97
N TYR A 165 2.48 9.95 -1.66
CA TYR A 165 2.02 10.97 -0.71
C TYR A 165 0.77 11.67 -1.22
N MET A 166 0.80 12.16 -2.46
CA MET A 166 -0.34 12.82 -3.10
C MET A 166 -1.55 11.89 -3.23
N MET A 167 -1.33 10.62 -3.53
CA MET A 167 -2.41 9.63 -3.67
C MET A 167 -3.12 9.35 -2.34
N LEU A 168 -2.37 9.19 -1.24
CA LEU A 168 -2.98 8.98 0.07
C LEU A 168 -3.78 10.21 0.52
N MET A 169 -3.23 11.40 0.35
CA MET A 169 -3.96 12.62 0.69
C MET A 169 -5.18 12.83 -0.20
N ALA A 170 -5.11 12.45 -1.48
CA ALA A 170 -6.28 12.46 -2.36
C ALA A 170 -7.40 11.52 -1.86
N GLU A 171 -7.07 10.35 -1.33
CA GLU A 171 -8.03 9.44 -0.69
C GLU A 171 -8.66 10.07 0.55
N ILE A 172 -7.86 10.70 1.41
CA ILE A 172 -8.35 11.39 2.62
C ILE A 172 -9.27 12.58 2.24
N PHE A 173 -8.91 13.38 1.24
CA PHE A 173 -9.74 14.48 0.80
C PHE A 173 -10.97 14.03 -0.02
N GLN A 174 -10.94 12.83 -0.62
CA GLN A 174 -12.15 12.23 -1.17
C GLN A 174 -13.12 11.86 -0.06
N PHE A 175 -12.64 11.26 1.02
CA PHE A 175 -13.46 11.03 2.22
C PHE A 175 -14.06 12.34 2.76
N ALA A 176 -13.30 13.44 2.72
CA ALA A 176 -13.83 14.75 3.11
C ALA A 176 -14.97 15.23 2.21
N ALA A 177 -14.85 15.05 0.90
CA ALA A 177 -15.90 15.41 -0.05
C ALA A 177 -17.15 14.53 0.13
N ASP A 178 -16.97 13.22 0.28
CA ASP A 178 -18.05 12.25 0.44
C ASP A 178 -18.85 12.45 1.74
N ASN A 179 -18.21 13.02 2.78
CA ASN A 179 -18.81 13.27 4.09
C ASN A 179 -19.21 14.75 4.32
N GLY A 180 -19.14 15.59 3.28
CA GLY A 180 -19.59 16.99 3.32
C GLY A 180 -18.67 17.98 4.04
N TYR A 181 -17.40 17.60 4.33
CA TYR A 181 -16.38 18.49 4.88
C TYR A 181 -15.75 19.41 3.81
N ALA A 182 -15.78 18.97 2.54
CA ALA A 182 -15.36 19.75 1.39
C ALA A 182 -16.45 19.71 0.29
N LYS A 183 -16.44 20.70 -0.61
CA LYS A 183 -17.36 20.70 -1.77
C LYS A 183 -16.95 19.66 -2.79
N GLU A 184 -15.65 19.54 -3.00
CA GLU A 184 -15.02 18.64 -3.98
C GLU A 184 -13.62 18.29 -3.48
N ASN A 185 -13.04 17.25 -4.06
CA ASN A 185 -11.69 16.87 -3.73
C ASN A 185 -10.68 17.79 -4.46
N PRO A 186 -9.88 18.60 -3.74
CA PRO A 186 -8.92 19.53 -4.37
C PRO A 186 -7.74 18.83 -5.07
N PHE A 187 -7.59 17.51 -4.90
CA PHE A 187 -6.62 16.70 -5.66
C PHE A 187 -7.14 16.29 -7.04
N SER A 188 -8.43 16.50 -7.33
CA SER A 188 -9.02 16.21 -8.64
C SER A 188 -8.27 16.98 -9.73
N GLY A 189 -7.87 16.29 -10.80
CA GLY A 189 -7.08 16.88 -11.90
C GLY A 189 -5.57 16.97 -11.67
N ILE A 190 -5.04 16.62 -10.47
CA ILE A 190 -3.60 16.57 -10.25
C ILE A 190 -3.04 15.26 -10.83
N ASN A 191 -2.40 15.36 -12.00
CA ASN A 191 -1.80 14.21 -12.65
C ASN A 191 -0.58 13.66 -11.89
N ARG A 192 -0.39 12.33 -11.97
CA ARG A 192 0.80 11.67 -11.42
C ARG A 192 2.06 12.10 -12.14
N LEU A 193 3.14 12.29 -11.39
CA LEU A 193 4.46 12.52 -11.95
C LEU A 193 4.95 11.27 -12.69
N ARG A 194 5.61 11.48 -13.82
CA ARG A 194 6.32 10.41 -14.52
C ARG A 194 7.41 9.86 -13.61
N LYS A 195 7.55 8.55 -13.58
CA LYS A 195 8.61 7.87 -12.82
C LYS A 195 9.50 7.09 -13.78
N ALA A 196 10.80 7.06 -13.48
CA ALA A 196 11.70 6.13 -14.14
C ALA A 196 11.28 4.69 -13.80
N LYS A 197 11.46 3.78 -14.73
CA LYS A 197 11.23 2.34 -14.48
C LYS A 197 12.40 1.84 -13.63
N ASP A 198 12.11 1.41 -12.42
CA ASP A 198 13.10 0.72 -11.59
C ASP A 198 13.33 -0.67 -12.21
N GLU A 199 14.51 -0.89 -12.76
CA GLU A 199 14.88 -2.19 -13.30
C GLU A 199 15.52 -3.07 -12.23
N PRO A 200 15.24 -4.39 -12.25
CA PRO A 200 15.98 -5.35 -11.44
C PRO A 200 17.48 -5.28 -11.73
N ASP A 201 18.27 -5.44 -10.68
CA ASP A 201 19.72 -5.41 -10.71
C ASP A 201 20.27 -6.68 -10.02
N PRO A 202 20.10 -7.86 -10.69
CA PRO A 202 20.47 -9.14 -10.11
C PRO A 202 21.99 -9.24 -9.88
N LEU A 203 22.38 -10.10 -8.95
CA LEU A 203 23.77 -10.52 -8.83
C LEU A 203 24.15 -11.39 -10.03
N THR A 204 25.39 -11.25 -10.52
CA THR A 204 25.99 -12.25 -11.40
C THR A 204 26.39 -13.48 -10.58
N THR A 205 26.64 -14.61 -11.22
CA THR A 205 27.09 -15.83 -10.57
C THR A 205 28.40 -15.60 -9.81
N ASP A 206 29.36 -14.91 -10.42
CA ASP A 206 30.64 -14.56 -9.79
C ASP A 206 30.46 -13.63 -8.58
N GLU A 207 29.61 -12.62 -8.71
CA GLU A 207 29.29 -11.73 -7.58
C GLU A 207 28.65 -12.51 -6.42
N PHE A 208 27.78 -13.47 -6.70
CA PHE A 208 27.15 -14.28 -5.66
C PHE A 208 28.16 -15.21 -4.98
N ILE A 209 29.07 -15.81 -5.72
CA ILE A 209 30.18 -16.62 -5.14
C ILE A 209 31.00 -15.77 -4.19
N ARG A 210 31.46 -14.59 -4.62
CA ARG A 210 32.22 -13.67 -3.76
C ARG A 210 31.42 -13.22 -2.54
N PHE A 211 30.11 -12.97 -2.72
CA PHE A 211 29.21 -12.61 -1.64
C PHE A 211 29.12 -13.71 -0.57
N ILE A 212 28.91 -14.97 -0.98
CA ILE A 212 28.85 -16.12 -0.05
C ILE A 212 30.20 -16.33 0.67
N GLN A 213 31.31 -16.20 -0.03
CA GLN A 213 32.65 -16.27 0.57
C GLN A 213 32.89 -15.18 1.61
N ALA A 214 32.37 -13.97 1.37
CA ALA A 214 32.47 -12.84 2.29
C ALA A 214 31.53 -12.94 3.51
N CYS A 215 30.61 -13.93 3.56
CA CYS A 215 29.78 -14.18 4.74
C CYS A 215 30.61 -14.72 5.90
N GLY A 216 30.66 -14.01 7.02
CA GLY A 216 31.48 -14.38 8.19
C GLY A 216 30.94 -15.55 9.02
N HIS A 217 29.72 -16.01 8.79
CA HIS A 217 29.09 -17.09 9.55
C HIS A 217 28.31 -18.02 8.64
N GLN A 218 28.36 -19.34 8.93
CA GLN A 218 27.73 -20.37 8.10
C GLN A 218 26.23 -20.15 7.92
N GLN A 219 25.52 -19.78 8.98
CA GLN A 219 24.08 -19.46 8.87
C GLN A 219 23.81 -18.33 7.86
N MET A 220 24.69 -17.34 7.73
CA MET A 220 24.52 -16.27 6.74
C MET A 220 24.73 -16.77 5.31
N ARG A 221 25.67 -17.69 5.10
CA ARG A 221 25.81 -18.38 3.81
C ARG A 221 24.55 -19.16 3.47
N ASN A 222 24.05 -19.94 4.41
CA ASN A 222 22.83 -20.72 4.22
C ASN A 222 21.61 -19.83 3.95
N LEU A 223 21.40 -18.77 4.73
CA LEU A 223 20.27 -17.83 4.58
C LEU A 223 20.25 -17.21 3.20
N TRP A 224 21.39 -16.68 2.73
CA TRP A 224 21.43 -16.00 1.45
C TRP A 224 21.41 -16.97 0.26
N THR A 225 21.92 -18.19 0.44
CA THR A 225 21.75 -19.25 -0.56
C THR A 225 20.28 -19.63 -0.69
N VAL A 226 19.58 -19.87 0.41
CA VAL A 226 18.14 -20.13 0.39
C VAL A 226 17.38 -18.95 -0.23
N ALA A 227 17.71 -17.70 0.15
CA ALA A 227 17.05 -16.51 -0.38
C ALA A 227 17.19 -16.39 -1.91
N VAL A 228 18.39 -16.65 -2.46
CA VAL A 228 18.67 -16.53 -3.91
C VAL A 228 18.07 -17.71 -4.69
N TYR A 229 18.07 -18.92 -4.14
CA TYR A 229 17.61 -20.11 -4.86
C TYR A 229 16.14 -20.48 -4.63
N THR A 230 15.40 -19.69 -3.81
CA THR A 230 13.95 -19.87 -3.60
C THR A 230 13.14 -18.65 -4.00
N GLY A 231 13.79 -17.47 -4.09
CA GLY A 231 13.10 -16.21 -4.35
C GLY A 231 12.12 -15.78 -3.25
N MET A 232 12.19 -16.35 -2.04
CA MET A 232 11.33 -15.98 -0.90
C MET A 232 11.44 -14.48 -0.56
N ARG A 233 10.35 -13.89 -0.09
CA ARG A 233 10.40 -12.54 0.49
C ARG A 233 11.15 -12.57 1.83
N HIS A 234 11.83 -11.49 2.18
CA HIS A 234 12.62 -11.46 3.43
C HIS A 234 11.75 -11.68 4.69
N GLY A 235 10.50 -11.23 4.70
CA GLY A 235 9.60 -11.52 5.81
C GLY A 235 9.19 -12.99 5.88
N GLU A 236 9.08 -13.67 4.75
CA GLU A 236 8.84 -15.11 4.67
C GLU A 236 10.06 -15.91 5.17
N LEU A 237 11.29 -15.48 4.80
CA LEU A 237 12.52 -16.06 5.33
C LEU A 237 12.67 -15.89 6.85
N CYS A 238 12.27 -14.72 7.38
CA CYS A 238 12.29 -14.47 8.83
C CYS A 238 11.25 -15.31 9.58
N GLY A 239 10.13 -15.62 8.94
CA GLY A 239 9.06 -16.45 9.49
C GLY A 239 9.19 -17.95 9.19
N LEU A 240 10.23 -18.39 8.46
CA LEU A 240 10.38 -19.77 8.06
C LEU A 240 10.71 -20.67 9.26
N ALA A 241 9.94 -21.73 9.42
CA ALA A 241 10.11 -22.73 10.47
C ALA A 241 10.44 -24.11 9.88
N TRP A 242 11.05 -24.98 10.67
CA TRP A 242 11.36 -26.35 10.25
C TRP A 242 10.11 -27.19 9.97
N GLU A 243 9.01 -26.87 10.61
CA GLU A 243 7.69 -27.48 10.41
C GLU A 243 7.09 -27.17 9.01
N ASP A 244 7.69 -26.24 8.28
CA ASP A 244 7.25 -25.86 6.93
C ASP A 244 8.09 -26.52 5.83
N ILE A 245 9.12 -27.34 6.20
CA ILE A 245 10.14 -27.85 5.28
C ILE A 245 10.11 -29.37 5.26
N ASP A 246 9.92 -29.92 4.07
CA ASP A 246 10.13 -31.32 3.79
C ASP A 246 11.41 -31.49 2.94
N LEU A 247 12.51 -31.89 3.60
CA LEU A 247 13.79 -32.12 2.92
C LEU A 247 13.82 -33.43 2.11
N THR A 248 12.86 -34.33 2.32
CA THR A 248 12.72 -35.57 1.55
C THR A 248 12.02 -35.31 0.24
N ALA A 249 10.89 -34.59 0.32
CA ALA A 249 10.17 -34.13 -0.88
C ALA A 249 10.86 -32.93 -1.58
N GLY A 250 11.83 -32.28 -0.92
CA GLY A 250 12.50 -31.09 -1.45
C GLY A 250 11.58 -29.89 -1.56
N THR A 251 10.75 -29.63 -0.53
CA THR A 251 9.74 -28.56 -0.58
C THR A 251 9.75 -27.65 0.64
N ILE A 252 9.27 -26.42 0.46
CA ILE A 252 8.93 -25.47 1.52
C ILE A 252 7.48 -25.02 1.30
N THR A 253 6.65 -25.10 2.35
CA THR A 253 5.31 -24.49 2.37
C THR A 253 5.38 -23.11 3.04
N VAL A 254 5.01 -22.05 2.34
CA VAL A 254 5.12 -20.67 2.86
C VAL A 254 3.85 -20.30 3.60
N LYS A 255 3.85 -20.47 4.92
CA LYS A 255 2.67 -20.25 5.78
C LYS A 255 2.55 -18.84 6.33
N ARG A 256 3.68 -18.15 6.58
CA ARG A 256 3.69 -16.88 7.29
C ARG A 256 4.72 -15.90 6.76
N ASN A 257 4.54 -14.63 7.14
CA ASN A 257 5.42 -13.52 6.81
C ASN A 257 5.60 -12.63 8.03
N LEU A 258 6.84 -12.30 8.40
CA LEU A 258 7.12 -11.30 9.43
C LEU A 258 7.08 -9.91 8.81
N THR A 259 6.31 -8.99 9.39
CA THR A 259 6.22 -7.60 8.97
C THR A 259 7.37 -6.76 9.54
N GLN A 260 7.50 -5.53 9.08
CA GLN A 260 8.44 -4.56 9.67
C GLN A 260 8.01 -4.08 11.06
N THR A 261 6.75 -4.23 11.41
CA THR A 261 6.16 -3.96 12.73
C THR A 261 6.27 -5.14 13.69
N TYR A 262 7.05 -6.16 13.33
CA TYR A 262 7.31 -7.38 14.13
C TYR A 262 6.08 -8.26 14.36
N GLU A 263 5.07 -8.17 13.52
CA GLU A 263 3.89 -9.03 13.55
C GLU A 263 4.02 -10.16 12.53
N PHE A 264 3.63 -11.36 12.91
CA PHE A 264 3.47 -12.44 11.93
C PHE A 264 2.08 -12.35 11.30
N THR A 265 2.05 -12.41 9.99
CA THR A 265 0.83 -12.34 9.17
C THR A 265 0.87 -13.44 8.11
N LEU A 266 -0.25 -13.67 7.45
CA LEU A 266 -0.22 -14.44 6.21
C LEU A 266 0.66 -13.74 5.15
N PRO A 267 1.20 -14.48 4.16
CA PRO A 267 1.89 -13.90 3.01
C PRO A 267 1.05 -12.81 2.33
N LYS A 268 1.74 -11.83 1.72
CA LYS A 268 1.12 -10.59 1.19
C LYS A 268 -0.01 -10.83 0.18
N THR A 269 0.11 -11.88 -0.64
CA THR A 269 -0.86 -12.24 -1.68
C THR A 269 -1.55 -13.53 -1.30
N GLU A 270 -2.77 -13.73 -1.79
CA GLU A 270 -3.48 -14.99 -1.60
C GLU A 270 -2.72 -16.15 -2.26
N ALA A 271 -2.29 -15.97 -3.51
CA ALA A 271 -1.42 -16.92 -4.21
C ALA A 271 -0.06 -17.18 -3.52
N GLY A 272 0.31 -16.35 -2.56
CA GLY A 272 1.51 -16.55 -1.74
C GLY A 272 1.28 -17.36 -0.48
N THR A 273 0.02 -17.51 -0.03
CA THR A 273 -0.35 -18.23 1.17
C THR A 273 -0.38 -19.72 0.87
N ASP A 274 0.26 -20.53 1.73
CA ASP A 274 0.39 -21.97 1.60
C ASP A 274 0.98 -22.47 0.27
N ARG A 275 1.62 -21.56 -0.49
CA ARG A 275 2.31 -21.96 -1.70
C ARG A 275 3.46 -22.90 -1.40
N VAL A 276 3.62 -23.88 -2.24
CA VAL A 276 4.75 -24.83 -2.18
C VAL A 276 5.88 -24.35 -3.07
N ILE A 277 7.07 -24.18 -2.48
CA ILE A 277 8.30 -23.89 -3.22
C ILE A 277 9.05 -25.23 -3.40
N TYR A 278 9.31 -25.60 -4.65
CA TYR A 278 10.15 -26.74 -4.99
C TYR A 278 11.62 -26.31 -4.95
N LEU A 279 12.41 -27.05 -4.16
CA LEU A 279 13.80 -26.71 -3.91
C LEU A 279 14.70 -27.32 -4.97
N ILE A 280 15.64 -26.53 -5.44
CA ILE A 280 16.76 -27.01 -6.24
C ILE A 280 17.95 -27.34 -5.32
N GLN A 281 18.87 -28.16 -5.81
CA GLN A 281 19.94 -28.77 -5.00
C GLN A 281 20.72 -27.78 -4.10
N PRO A 282 21.14 -26.57 -4.59
CA PRO A 282 21.85 -25.63 -3.72
C PRO A 282 21.04 -25.16 -2.50
N ALA A 283 19.72 -25.04 -2.64
CA ALA A 283 18.86 -24.68 -1.50
C ALA A 283 18.69 -25.84 -0.52
N ILE A 284 18.58 -27.08 -1.02
CA ILE A 284 18.51 -28.29 -0.20
C ILE A 284 19.79 -28.44 0.62
N ASP A 285 20.96 -28.29 0.01
CA ASP A 285 22.25 -28.42 0.68
C ASP A 285 22.46 -27.35 1.76
N ALA A 286 22.04 -26.10 1.46
CA ALA A 286 22.05 -25.01 2.43
C ALA A 286 21.12 -25.27 3.62
N LEU A 287 19.92 -25.84 3.38
CA LEU A 287 18.98 -26.19 4.45
C LEU A 287 19.47 -27.44 5.25
N ARG A 288 20.04 -28.42 4.60
CA ARG A 288 20.66 -29.56 5.32
C ARG A 288 21.79 -29.12 6.24
N ASN A 289 22.65 -28.21 5.77
CA ASN A 289 23.68 -27.61 6.60
C ASN A 289 23.08 -26.76 7.74
N GLN A 290 22.02 -25.96 7.45
CA GLN A 290 21.33 -25.18 8.46
C GLN A 290 20.63 -26.05 9.51
N ALA A 291 20.15 -27.23 9.16
CA ALA A 291 19.51 -28.16 10.08
C ALA A 291 20.41 -28.52 11.26
N GLN A 292 21.72 -28.66 11.01
CA GLN A 292 22.71 -28.93 12.06
C GLN A 292 22.80 -27.81 13.09
N LEU A 293 22.43 -26.59 12.72
CA LEU A 293 22.52 -25.41 13.57
C LEU A 293 21.22 -25.13 14.36
N THR A 294 20.06 -25.42 13.78
CA THR A 294 18.79 -24.88 14.34
C THR A 294 17.62 -25.86 14.37
N ARG A 295 17.70 -27.06 13.73
CA ARG A 295 16.54 -27.97 13.63
C ARG A 295 16.09 -28.53 15.00
N LEU A 296 17.03 -28.73 15.92
CA LEU A 296 16.78 -29.16 17.29
C LEU A 296 16.64 -27.95 18.25
N GLY A 297 16.37 -26.75 17.71
CA GLY A 297 16.17 -25.56 18.50
C GLY A 297 14.85 -25.58 19.27
N ARG A 298 14.65 -24.57 20.11
CA ARG A 298 13.40 -24.40 20.85
C ARG A 298 12.25 -24.08 19.87
N GLN A 299 11.12 -24.75 20.05
CA GLN A 299 9.86 -24.45 19.40
C GLN A 299 9.12 -23.34 20.16
N PHE A 300 8.49 -22.45 19.42
CA PHE A 300 7.69 -21.32 19.91
C PHE A 300 6.30 -21.40 19.36
N GLU A 301 5.33 -20.99 20.14
CA GLU A 301 3.98 -20.70 19.65
C GLU A 301 3.96 -19.26 19.12
N VAL A 302 3.59 -19.11 17.86
CA VAL A 302 3.58 -17.84 17.15
C VAL A 302 2.15 -17.50 16.74
N GLU A 303 1.68 -16.33 17.18
CA GLU A 303 0.42 -15.79 16.73
C GLU A 303 0.55 -15.22 15.32
N VAL A 304 -0.17 -15.78 14.36
CA VAL A 304 -0.22 -15.33 12.96
C VAL A 304 -1.55 -14.65 12.70
N LYS A 305 -1.55 -13.36 12.44
CA LYS A 305 -2.74 -12.56 12.10
C LYS A 305 -3.26 -12.98 10.73
N LEU A 306 -4.54 -13.26 10.66
CA LEU A 306 -5.24 -13.61 9.43
C LEU A 306 -5.62 -12.36 8.63
N ARG A 307 -6.26 -12.55 7.47
CA ARG A 307 -6.74 -11.44 6.63
C ARG A 307 -7.98 -10.77 7.20
N GLU A 308 -8.81 -11.56 7.88
CA GLU A 308 -10.00 -11.07 8.57
C GLU A 308 -9.59 -10.29 9.82
N TYR A 309 -10.21 -9.14 10.04
CA TYR A 309 -9.91 -8.26 11.15
C TYR A 309 -10.12 -8.96 12.50
N GLY A 310 -9.12 -8.85 13.37
CA GLY A 310 -9.17 -9.41 14.72
C GLY A 310 -8.98 -10.93 14.80
N GLN A 311 -8.81 -11.64 13.67
CA GLN A 311 -8.60 -13.08 13.66
C GLN A 311 -7.10 -13.42 13.63
N SER A 312 -6.73 -14.45 14.38
CA SER A 312 -5.37 -14.98 14.41
C SER A 312 -5.39 -16.49 14.62
N VAL A 313 -4.28 -17.15 14.32
CA VAL A 313 -4.05 -18.58 14.54
C VAL A 313 -2.68 -18.75 15.20
N ILE A 314 -2.60 -19.66 16.16
CA ILE A 314 -1.34 -20.05 16.80
C ILE A 314 -0.69 -21.15 15.96
N GLN A 315 0.60 -20.94 15.63
CA GLN A 315 1.39 -21.92 14.89
C GLN A 315 2.67 -22.28 15.65
N PRO A 316 3.01 -23.56 15.78
CA PRO A 316 4.29 -23.97 16.33
C PRO A 316 5.40 -23.65 15.34
N CYS A 317 6.51 -23.05 15.80
CA CYS A 317 7.61 -22.60 14.97
C CYS A 317 8.97 -22.89 15.60
N THR A 318 9.75 -23.77 15.00
CA THR A 318 11.18 -23.87 15.23
C THR A 318 11.90 -23.12 14.13
N PHE A 319 12.33 -21.88 14.40
CA PHE A 319 12.84 -20.98 13.35
C PHE A 319 14.11 -21.52 12.68
N VAL A 320 14.10 -21.55 11.35
CA VAL A 320 15.23 -22.01 10.53
C VAL A 320 16.43 -21.08 10.70
N PHE A 321 16.22 -19.76 10.69
CA PHE A 321 17.29 -18.78 10.85
C PHE A 321 17.14 -18.03 12.16
N SER A 322 18.04 -18.31 13.12
CA SER A 322 18.01 -17.72 14.45
C SER A 322 19.27 -16.90 14.73
N PRO A 323 19.12 -15.63 15.17
CA PRO A 323 20.28 -14.81 15.56
C PRO A 323 21.09 -15.44 16.70
N GLN A 324 20.49 -16.29 17.52
CA GLN A 324 21.15 -16.95 18.64
C GLN A 324 22.27 -17.91 18.24
N CYS A 325 22.26 -18.39 16.98
CA CYS A 325 23.37 -19.18 16.43
C CYS A 325 24.63 -18.35 16.22
N VAL A 326 24.50 -17.04 16.06
CA VAL A 326 25.63 -16.12 15.81
C VAL A 326 26.04 -15.39 17.07
N LYS A 327 25.08 -14.96 17.88
CA LYS A 327 25.33 -14.22 19.12
C LYS A 327 24.29 -14.62 20.15
N ARG A 328 24.74 -15.23 21.25
CA ARG A 328 23.89 -15.53 22.40
C ARG A 328 23.83 -14.34 23.34
N GLY A 329 22.66 -14.04 23.87
CA GLY A 329 22.46 -12.99 24.88
C GLY A 329 20.99 -12.78 25.21
N PRO A 330 20.67 -12.20 26.38
CA PRO A 330 19.30 -12.07 26.89
C PRO A 330 18.41 -11.19 26.01
N ARG A 331 19.00 -10.33 25.16
CA ARG A 331 18.29 -9.45 24.21
C ARG A 331 18.29 -9.98 22.78
N THR A 332 18.85 -11.16 22.54
CA THR A 332 18.90 -11.75 21.20
C THR A 332 17.61 -12.52 20.93
N GLY A 333 16.84 -12.09 19.94
CA GLY A 333 15.58 -12.74 19.52
C GLY A 333 15.83 -14.15 18.95
N TYR A 334 14.77 -14.90 18.81
CA TYR A 334 14.80 -16.27 18.27
C TYR A 334 14.65 -16.34 16.76
N HIS A 335 14.22 -15.27 16.14
CA HIS A 335 14.15 -15.09 14.68
C HIS A 335 14.75 -13.74 14.28
N TYR A 336 15.17 -13.61 13.04
CA TYR A 336 15.60 -12.33 12.50
C TYR A 336 14.42 -11.42 12.25
N ALA A 337 14.60 -10.12 12.52
CA ALA A 337 13.71 -9.10 11.99
C ALA A 337 14.08 -8.77 10.53
N VAL A 338 13.10 -8.40 9.71
CA VAL A 338 13.31 -8.03 8.30
C VAL A 338 14.39 -6.95 8.15
N ASN A 339 14.34 -5.93 9.01
CA ASN A 339 15.34 -4.86 9.00
C ASN A 339 16.75 -5.34 9.41
N SER A 340 16.85 -6.37 10.24
CA SER A 340 18.15 -6.94 10.65
C SER A 340 18.83 -7.68 9.50
N ILE A 341 18.07 -8.45 8.72
CA ILE A 341 18.59 -9.12 7.51
C ILE A 341 19.12 -8.07 6.52
N ASN A 342 18.35 -6.99 6.27
CA ASN A 342 18.76 -5.92 5.37
C ASN A 342 20.03 -5.19 5.85
N LYS A 343 20.23 -5.04 7.18
CA LYS A 343 21.44 -4.43 7.75
C LYS A 343 22.67 -5.34 7.62
N ILE A 344 22.49 -6.66 7.63
CA ILE A 344 23.59 -7.62 7.48
C ILE A 344 24.10 -7.64 6.02
N TRP A 345 23.24 -7.42 5.05
CA TRP A 345 23.56 -7.43 3.62
C TRP A 345 24.65 -6.43 3.22
N ALA A 346 24.50 -5.17 3.60
CA ALA A 346 25.39 -4.10 3.14
C ALA A 346 26.87 -4.31 3.52
N PRO A 347 27.23 -4.71 4.76
CA PRO A 347 28.62 -5.07 5.11
C PRO A 347 29.18 -6.24 4.30
N ILE A 348 28.36 -7.23 3.96
CA ILE A 348 28.81 -8.39 3.16
C ILE A 348 29.10 -7.93 1.73
N ILE A 349 28.21 -7.16 1.09
CA ILE A 349 28.42 -6.57 -0.23
C ILE A 349 29.73 -5.79 -0.27
N LYS A 350 30.00 -4.97 0.76
CA LYS A 350 31.23 -4.17 0.85
C LYS A 350 32.47 -5.07 0.95
N ARG A 351 32.46 -6.10 1.82
CA ARG A 351 33.59 -7.07 1.95
C ARG A 351 33.84 -7.86 0.69
N ALA A 352 32.78 -8.21 -0.03
CA ALA A 352 32.86 -8.95 -1.30
C ALA A 352 33.39 -8.11 -2.48
N GLY A 353 33.60 -6.79 -2.30
CA GLY A 353 34.02 -5.90 -3.37
C GLY A 353 32.97 -5.78 -4.49
N ILE A 354 31.70 -5.86 -4.13
CA ILE A 354 30.57 -5.83 -5.08
C ILE A 354 29.88 -4.46 -5.00
N ARG A 355 29.43 -3.94 -6.15
CA ARG A 355 28.64 -2.71 -6.21
C ARG A 355 27.39 -2.83 -5.33
N TYR A 356 27.11 -1.80 -4.53
CA TYR A 356 25.97 -1.82 -3.61
C TYR A 356 24.64 -1.98 -4.33
N ARG A 357 23.86 -2.90 -3.83
CA ARG A 357 22.45 -3.17 -4.15
C ARG A 357 21.68 -3.42 -2.85
N ASN A 358 20.38 -3.17 -2.82
CA ASN A 358 19.57 -3.54 -1.67
C ASN A 358 19.39 -5.07 -1.59
N ALA A 359 19.15 -5.59 -0.39
CA ALA A 359 19.04 -7.02 -0.16
C ALA A 359 17.89 -7.70 -0.93
N TYR A 360 16.86 -6.96 -1.31
CA TYR A 360 15.72 -7.48 -2.07
C TYR A 360 16.13 -7.95 -3.48
N GLN A 361 17.31 -7.56 -3.96
CA GLN A 361 17.88 -8.08 -5.20
C GLN A 361 18.17 -9.58 -5.15
N SER A 362 18.28 -10.23 -3.97
CA SER A 362 18.32 -11.69 -3.86
C SER A 362 17.11 -12.35 -4.55
N ARG A 363 15.92 -11.82 -4.33
CA ARG A 363 14.70 -12.30 -4.96
C ARG A 363 14.64 -11.97 -6.48
N HIS A 364 15.14 -10.81 -6.88
CA HIS A 364 15.26 -10.47 -8.30
C HIS A 364 16.30 -11.39 -9.00
N THR A 365 17.37 -11.74 -8.31
CA THR A 365 18.39 -12.69 -8.81
C THR A 365 17.78 -14.06 -9.10
N TYR A 366 16.94 -14.59 -8.20
CA TYR A 366 16.20 -15.84 -8.45
C TYR A 366 15.42 -15.78 -9.76
N ALA A 367 14.59 -14.75 -9.94
CA ALA A 367 13.76 -14.62 -11.13
C ALA A 367 14.58 -14.48 -12.42
N CYS A 368 15.61 -13.62 -12.39
CA CYS A 368 16.46 -13.38 -13.57
C CYS A 368 17.24 -14.64 -13.95
N TRP A 369 17.86 -15.33 -12.97
CA TRP A 369 18.61 -16.56 -13.24
C TRP A 369 17.72 -17.70 -13.74
N SER A 370 16.54 -17.87 -13.12
CA SER A 370 15.58 -18.90 -13.55
C SER A 370 15.09 -18.66 -14.98
N LEU A 371 14.80 -17.41 -15.35
CA LEU A 371 14.42 -17.06 -16.72
C LEU A 371 15.57 -17.26 -17.71
N SER A 372 16.80 -16.84 -17.35
CA SER A 372 17.98 -17.06 -18.19
C SER A 372 18.31 -18.54 -18.37
N ALA A 373 17.91 -19.38 -17.40
CA ALA A 373 18.02 -20.84 -17.50
C ALA A 373 16.86 -21.50 -18.29
N GLY A 374 15.90 -20.71 -18.80
CA GLY A 374 14.78 -21.21 -19.59
C GLY A 374 13.59 -21.74 -18.78
N ALA A 375 13.52 -21.45 -17.45
CA ALA A 375 12.40 -21.89 -16.63
C ALA A 375 11.08 -21.19 -17.07
N ASN A 376 9.98 -21.94 -16.99
CA ASN A 376 8.65 -21.42 -17.35
C ASN A 376 8.25 -20.23 -16.47
N PRO A 377 7.88 -19.08 -17.03
CA PRO A 377 7.46 -17.89 -16.27
C PRO A 377 6.28 -18.11 -15.33
N ASN A 378 5.34 -19.01 -15.69
CA ASN A 378 4.23 -19.37 -14.78
C ASN A 378 4.74 -20.12 -13.55
N PHE A 379 5.68 -21.06 -13.74
CA PHE A 379 6.34 -21.76 -12.63
C PHE A 379 7.05 -20.76 -11.72
N ILE A 380 7.83 -19.82 -12.28
CA ILE A 380 8.53 -18.80 -11.49
C ILE A 380 7.51 -17.92 -10.74
N ALA A 381 6.41 -17.51 -11.37
CA ALA A 381 5.36 -16.72 -10.73
C ALA A 381 4.78 -17.46 -9.51
N THR A 382 4.46 -18.74 -9.66
CA THR A 382 3.95 -19.60 -8.57
C THR A 382 4.97 -19.72 -7.45
N GLN A 383 6.23 -20.05 -7.77
CA GLN A 383 7.31 -20.15 -6.77
C GLN A 383 7.48 -18.84 -5.98
N MET A 384 7.40 -17.70 -6.66
CA MET A 384 7.52 -16.38 -6.03
C MET A 384 6.22 -15.94 -5.33
N GLY A 385 5.09 -16.60 -5.53
CA GLY A 385 3.79 -16.18 -4.99
C GLY A 385 3.31 -14.87 -5.62
N HIS A 386 3.41 -14.76 -6.94
CA HIS A 386 2.74 -13.76 -7.75
C HIS A 386 1.35 -14.28 -8.15
N THR A 387 0.40 -13.39 -8.27
CA THR A 387 -0.98 -13.73 -8.65
C THR A 387 -1.06 -14.29 -10.07
N ASP A 388 -0.19 -13.78 -10.95
CA ASP A 388 -0.07 -14.21 -12.34
C ASP A 388 1.37 -14.03 -12.88
N ALA A 389 1.65 -14.60 -14.04
CA ALA A 389 2.95 -14.49 -14.70
C ALA A 389 3.17 -13.11 -15.37
N GLN A 390 2.13 -12.27 -15.49
CA GLN A 390 2.26 -10.96 -16.14
C GLN A 390 3.30 -10.09 -15.40
N MET A 391 3.37 -10.23 -14.07
CA MET A 391 4.38 -9.55 -13.26
C MET A 391 5.79 -10.02 -13.64
N VAL A 392 5.98 -11.32 -13.90
CA VAL A 392 7.28 -11.89 -14.32
C VAL A 392 7.67 -11.35 -15.67
N TYR A 393 6.79 -11.37 -16.65
CA TYR A 393 7.04 -10.81 -17.99
C TYR A 393 7.35 -9.31 -17.94
N LYS A 394 6.55 -8.54 -17.21
CA LYS A 394 6.68 -7.08 -17.13
C LYS A 394 7.98 -6.63 -16.47
N VAL A 395 8.43 -7.35 -15.44
CA VAL A 395 9.60 -6.98 -14.64
C VAL A 395 10.87 -7.63 -15.17
N TYR A 396 10.80 -8.88 -15.58
CA TYR A 396 11.97 -9.71 -15.90
C TYR A 396 12.08 -10.17 -17.35
N GLY A 397 11.17 -9.78 -18.23
CA GLY A 397 11.12 -10.27 -19.63
C GLY A 397 12.44 -10.13 -20.39
N LYS A 398 13.26 -9.12 -20.08
CA LYS A 398 14.58 -8.92 -20.72
C LYS A 398 15.61 -10.02 -20.39
N TRP A 399 15.38 -10.85 -19.36
CA TRP A 399 16.22 -12.01 -19.03
C TRP A 399 15.71 -13.31 -19.65
N MET A 400 14.60 -13.28 -20.36
CA MET A 400 14.19 -14.43 -21.18
C MET A 400 15.18 -14.57 -22.34
N SER A 401 15.65 -15.79 -22.56
CA SER A 401 16.60 -16.05 -23.65
C SER A 401 15.96 -15.67 -24.99
N GLU A 402 16.55 -14.68 -25.67
CA GLU A 402 16.12 -14.25 -27.00
C GLU A 402 16.80 -15.04 -28.11
N LYS A 403 17.64 -16.02 -27.79
CA LYS A 403 18.32 -16.83 -28.80
C LYS A 403 17.30 -17.74 -29.50
N SER A 404 16.78 -17.28 -30.62
CA SER A 404 15.87 -18.06 -31.48
C SER A 404 16.42 -19.45 -31.76
N ALA A 405 17.75 -19.59 -31.90
CA ALA A 405 18.43 -20.85 -32.09
C ALA A 405 18.23 -21.83 -30.91
N ASP A 406 18.28 -21.33 -29.65
CA ASP A 406 18.08 -22.17 -28.45
C ASP A 406 16.61 -22.63 -28.39
N GLN A 407 15.65 -21.75 -28.74
CA GLN A 407 14.23 -22.10 -28.78
C GLN A 407 13.94 -23.12 -29.91
N VAL A 408 14.50 -22.93 -31.10
CA VAL A 408 14.39 -23.87 -32.22
C VAL A 408 15.00 -25.22 -31.83
N SER A 409 16.16 -25.23 -31.18
CA SER A 409 16.80 -26.46 -30.72
C SER A 409 15.91 -27.22 -29.70
N LEU A 410 15.34 -26.51 -28.71
CA LEU A 410 14.42 -27.09 -27.75
C LEU A 410 13.16 -27.67 -28.42
N LEU A 411 12.59 -26.94 -29.39
CA LEU A 411 11.43 -27.39 -30.15
C LEU A 411 11.78 -28.63 -30.99
N ASN A 412 12.93 -28.64 -31.64
CA ASN A 412 13.40 -29.79 -32.40
C ASN A 412 13.58 -31.03 -31.53
N GLN A 413 14.17 -30.87 -30.32
CA GLN A 413 14.34 -31.99 -29.39
C GLN A 413 12.99 -32.55 -28.90
N THR A 414 12.01 -31.70 -28.70
CA THR A 414 10.72 -32.09 -28.12
C THR A 414 9.71 -32.52 -29.19
N LEU A 415 9.56 -31.73 -30.24
CA LEU A 415 8.52 -31.94 -31.26
C LEU A 415 8.91 -32.94 -32.34
N SER A 416 10.21 -33.12 -32.64
CA SER A 416 10.66 -34.12 -33.62
C SER A 416 10.23 -35.55 -33.23
N ARG A 417 10.01 -35.80 -31.93
CA ARG A 417 9.49 -37.12 -31.45
C ARG A 417 8.05 -37.38 -31.92
N PHE A 418 7.32 -36.34 -32.28
CA PHE A 418 5.94 -36.41 -32.70
C PHE A 418 5.80 -36.19 -34.22
N ALA A 419 6.92 -35.99 -34.93
CA ALA A 419 6.87 -35.79 -36.38
C ALA A 419 6.45 -37.13 -37.05
N PRO A 420 5.41 -37.10 -37.91
CA PRO A 420 5.07 -38.29 -38.72
C PRO A 420 6.24 -38.64 -39.64
N SER A 421 6.54 -39.93 -39.78
CA SER A 421 7.52 -40.39 -40.78
C SER A 421 7.03 -40.01 -42.18
N LEU A 422 7.68 -39.00 -42.78
CA LEU A 422 7.40 -38.66 -44.18
C LEU A 422 7.90 -39.80 -45.08
N PRO A 423 7.12 -40.22 -46.08
CA PRO A 423 7.60 -41.17 -47.05
C PRO A 423 8.86 -40.63 -47.71
N GLN A 424 9.91 -41.41 -47.75
CA GLN A 424 11.11 -41.03 -48.53
C GLN A 424 10.67 -40.84 -50.00
N SER A 425 10.76 -39.63 -50.53
CA SER A 425 10.59 -39.38 -51.97
C SER A 425 11.58 -40.25 -52.73
N MET A 426 11.10 -41.17 -53.56
CA MET A 426 11.93 -41.88 -54.48
C MET A 426 12.67 -40.87 -55.35
N VAL A 427 13.97 -40.81 -55.19
CA VAL A 427 14.84 -40.10 -56.14
C VAL A 427 14.74 -40.90 -57.43
N ILE A 428 13.96 -40.42 -58.38
CA ILE A 428 13.94 -40.93 -59.75
C ILE A 428 15.30 -40.51 -60.32
N ALA A 429 16.22 -41.49 -60.41
CA ALA A 429 17.46 -41.36 -61.16
C ALA A 429 17.07 -41.20 -62.62
N GLN A 430 17.39 -40.06 -63.21
CA GLN A 430 17.54 -39.90 -64.66
C GLN A 430 18.97 -40.04 -65.10
#